data_619943a27c57ba7ce2178085d8646c7f
#
_entry.id   619943a27c57ba7ce2178085d8646c7f
#
_cell.length_a   1.000
_cell.length_b   1.000
_cell.length_c   1.000
_cell.angle_alpha   90.00
_cell.angle_beta   90.00
_cell.angle_gamma   90.00
#
_symmetry.space_group_name_H-M   'P 1'
#
loop_
_entity.id
_entity.type
_entity.pdbx_description
1 polymer ?
#
loop_
_entity_poly.entity_id
_entity_poly.type
_entity_poly.pdbx_seq_one_letter_code
_entity_poly.pdbx_strand_id
1 'polypeptide(L)'
;IDTPIDYESIAATGAITGGGGMVVMDEGTCMVDVARFFLSFTQKESCGKCVPCREGTKRMLEILERIVEGKGEEGDIDLLLELADTITATALCGLGKSAASPVVSTIRSFRDEYEAHIREKRCPAGGCQKLKRIWIDPELCKGCSKCSKSCPVNAISGQIKQPFSIDFTK
;
A
#
# COMPACT_ATOMS: atom_id res chain seq x y z
N ILE A 1 3.78 11.15 22.32
CA ILE A 1 4.82 10.33 22.96
C ILE A 1 4.42 10.03 24.43
N ASP A 2 3.51 10.80 25.02
CA ASP A 2 3.12 10.67 26.43
C ASP A 2 1.85 9.82 26.65
N THR A 3 1.41 9.08 25.63
CA THR A 3 0.25 8.18 25.74
C THR A 3 0.65 6.93 26.55
N PRO A 4 -0.05 6.61 27.65
CA PRO A 4 0.19 5.39 28.41
C PRO A 4 -0.02 4.13 27.53
N ILE A 5 0.81 3.11 27.75
CA ILE A 5 0.67 1.83 27.06
C ILE A 5 -0.27 0.93 27.87
N ASP A 6 -1.54 1.27 27.83
CA ASP A 6 -2.64 0.45 28.36
C ASP A 6 -3.73 0.27 27.28
N TYR A 7 -4.66 -0.65 27.50
CA TYR A 7 -5.68 -0.98 26.50
C TYR A 7 -6.60 0.20 26.16
N GLU A 8 -6.99 0.97 27.18
CA GLU A 8 -7.93 2.08 27.03
C GLU A 8 -7.29 3.26 26.30
N SER A 9 -6.08 3.65 26.73
CA SER A 9 -5.35 4.79 26.14
C SER A 9 -4.96 4.51 24.69
N ILE A 10 -4.51 3.29 24.37
CA ILE A 10 -4.17 2.92 23.00
C ILE A 10 -5.44 2.83 22.13
N ALA A 11 -6.52 2.23 22.65
CA ALA A 11 -7.78 2.17 21.92
C ALA A 11 -8.36 3.56 21.62
N ALA A 12 -8.18 4.52 22.51
CA ALA A 12 -8.59 5.92 22.29
C ALA A 12 -7.84 6.60 21.13
N THR A 13 -6.63 6.14 20.79
CA THR A 13 -5.88 6.62 19.61
C THR A 13 -6.32 5.95 18.31
N GLY A 14 -7.25 4.98 18.36
CA GLY A 14 -7.69 4.18 17.21
C GLY A 14 -6.78 2.99 16.89
N ALA A 15 -5.80 2.70 17.74
CA ALA A 15 -4.91 1.55 17.61
C ALA A 15 -5.43 0.35 18.43
N ILE A 16 -4.90 -0.83 18.16
CA ILE A 16 -5.23 -2.06 18.90
C ILE A 16 -3.94 -2.60 19.52
N THR A 17 -3.97 -2.83 20.83
CA THR A 17 -2.89 -3.52 21.51
C THR A 17 -2.97 -5.01 21.21
N GLY A 18 -1.97 -5.53 20.49
CA GLY A 18 -1.83 -6.96 20.22
C GLY A 18 -0.89 -7.63 21.24
N GLY A 19 0.08 -8.41 20.77
CA GLY A 19 1.07 -9.09 21.59
C GLY A 19 2.21 -8.20 22.13
N GLY A 20 2.07 -6.87 22.09
CA GLY A 20 3.06 -5.91 22.58
C GLY A 20 4.17 -5.56 21.58
N GLY A 21 4.10 -6.07 20.36
CA GLY A 21 5.04 -5.68 19.30
C GLY A 21 4.74 -4.27 18.81
N MET A 22 5.79 -3.46 18.63
CA MET A 22 5.71 -2.13 18.01
C MET A 22 6.62 -2.09 16.79
N VAL A 23 6.06 -1.65 15.66
CA VAL A 23 6.79 -1.48 14.41
C VAL A 23 6.89 0.01 14.13
N VAL A 24 8.12 0.52 14.03
CA VAL A 24 8.41 1.91 13.67
C VAL A 24 8.77 1.96 12.18
N MET A 25 8.16 2.87 11.46
CA MET A 25 8.32 3.03 10.01
C MET A 25 8.59 4.48 9.68
N ASP A 26 9.28 4.72 8.58
CA ASP A 26 9.58 6.06 8.03
C ASP A 26 8.72 6.38 6.80
N GLU A 27 8.91 7.56 6.24
CA GLU A 27 8.19 8.05 5.06
C GLU A 27 8.48 7.23 3.78
N GLY A 28 9.55 6.43 3.78
CA GLY A 28 9.89 5.49 2.71
C GLY A 28 9.07 4.20 2.73
N THR A 29 8.19 4.04 3.72
CA THR A 29 7.37 2.84 3.88
C THR A 29 5.97 3.05 3.31
N CYS A 30 5.58 2.25 2.32
CA CYS A 30 4.26 2.31 1.70
C CYS A 30 3.20 1.67 2.63
N MET A 31 2.22 2.44 3.08
CA MET A 31 1.18 1.97 4.00
C MET A 31 0.20 0.98 3.36
N VAL A 32 0.01 1.04 2.04
CA VAL A 32 -0.78 0.05 1.30
C VAL A 32 -0.08 -1.32 1.30
N ASP A 33 1.23 -1.33 1.11
CA ASP A 33 2.02 -2.57 1.13
C ASP A 33 2.14 -3.15 2.55
N VAL A 34 2.20 -2.30 3.58
CA VAL A 34 2.14 -2.68 4.99
C VAL A 34 0.80 -3.37 5.30
N ALA A 35 -0.32 -2.79 4.88
CA ALA A 35 -1.64 -3.41 5.03
C ALA A 35 -1.71 -4.78 4.33
N ARG A 36 -1.20 -4.88 3.10
CA ARG A 36 -1.08 -6.13 2.35
C ARG A 36 -0.26 -7.17 3.11
N PHE A 37 0.89 -6.77 3.66
CA PHE A 37 1.77 -7.66 4.42
C PHE A 37 1.07 -8.26 5.64
N PHE A 38 0.45 -7.43 6.49
CA PHE A 38 -0.26 -7.90 7.67
C PHE A 38 -1.47 -8.75 7.33
N LEU A 39 -2.21 -8.39 6.28
CA LEU A 39 -3.34 -9.20 5.84
C LEU A 39 -2.91 -10.55 5.27
N SER A 40 -1.80 -10.59 4.53
CA SER A 40 -1.19 -11.85 4.04
C SER A 40 -0.79 -12.76 5.19
N PHE A 41 -0.21 -12.21 6.25
CA PHE A 41 0.08 -12.96 7.47
C PHE A 41 -1.21 -13.53 8.08
N THR A 42 -2.22 -12.70 8.31
CA THR A 42 -3.49 -13.14 8.91
C THR A 42 -4.21 -14.19 8.06
N GLN A 43 -4.16 -14.06 6.74
CA GLN A 43 -4.74 -15.04 5.82
C GLN A 43 -4.06 -16.41 5.93
N LYS A 44 -2.74 -16.45 6.12
CA LYS A 44 -1.98 -17.70 6.34
C LYS A 44 -2.27 -18.33 7.69
N GLU A 45 -2.50 -17.52 8.73
CA GLU A 45 -2.83 -17.97 10.07
C GLU A 45 -4.31 -18.36 10.23
N SER A 46 -5.13 -18.13 9.21
CA SER A 46 -6.54 -18.51 9.23
C SER A 46 -6.70 -20.03 9.29
N CYS A 47 -7.45 -20.53 10.27
CA CYS A 47 -7.76 -21.95 10.38
C CYS A 47 -8.71 -22.46 9.27
N GLY A 48 -9.27 -21.57 8.44
CA GLY A 48 -10.15 -21.85 7.32
C GLY A 48 -11.58 -22.29 7.69
N LYS A 49 -11.95 -22.32 8.99
CA LYS A 49 -13.24 -22.84 9.44
C LYS A 49 -14.43 -21.99 8.99
N CYS A 50 -14.39 -20.68 9.22
CA CYS A 50 -15.50 -19.79 8.85
C CYS A 50 -15.24 -19.09 7.51
N VAL A 51 -16.28 -19.05 6.67
CA VAL A 51 -16.23 -18.47 5.31
C VAL A 51 -15.79 -16.99 5.32
N PRO A 52 -16.32 -16.12 6.20
CA PRO A 52 -15.94 -14.70 6.20
C PRO A 52 -14.43 -14.49 6.37
N CYS A 53 -13.79 -15.20 7.30
CA CYS A 53 -12.36 -15.13 7.48
C CYS A 53 -11.60 -15.75 6.30
N ARG A 54 -11.93 -16.99 5.90
CA ARG A 54 -11.21 -17.72 4.85
C ARG A 54 -11.28 -17.01 3.49
N GLU A 55 -12.48 -16.70 3.03
CA GLU A 55 -12.68 -16.09 1.72
C GLU A 55 -12.55 -14.57 1.76
N GLY A 56 -13.06 -13.91 2.80
CA GLY A 56 -13.03 -12.46 2.91
C GLY A 56 -11.60 -11.93 2.99
N THR A 57 -10.73 -12.50 3.84
CA THR A 57 -9.32 -12.07 3.91
C THR A 57 -8.59 -12.31 2.60
N LYS A 58 -8.90 -13.40 1.89
CA LYS A 58 -8.34 -13.69 0.57
C LYS A 58 -8.75 -12.62 -0.45
N ARG A 59 -10.03 -12.26 -0.52
CA ARG A 59 -10.52 -11.24 -1.45
C ARG A 59 -9.93 -9.87 -1.15
N MET A 60 -9.84 -9.48 0.12
CA MET A 60 -9.16 -8.24 0.50
C MET A 60 -7.68 -8.25 0.07
N LEU A 61 -6.99 -9.39 0.24
CA LEU A 61 -5.59 -9.52 -0.15
C LEU A 61 -5.43 -9.36 -1.67
N GLU A 62 -6.27 -10.01 -2.47
CA GLU A 62 -6.27 -9.88 -3.93
C GLU A 62 -6.46 -8.41 -4.38
N ILE A 63 -7.32 -7.65 -3.69
CA ILE A 63 -7.51 -6.23 -3.96
C ILE A 63 -6.24 -5.43 -3.63
N LEU A 64 -5.65 -5.64 -2.46
CA LEU A 64 -4.42 -4.95 -2.07
C LEU A 64 -3.25 -5.29 -3.00
N GLU A 65 -3.12 -6.55 -3.42
CA GLU A 65 -2.11 -6.98 -4.38
C GLU A 65 -2.26 -6.25 -5.72
N ARG A 66 -3.47 -6.17 -6.26
CA ARG A 66 -3.68 -5.42 -7.51
C ARG A 66 -3.44 -3.92 -7.35
N ILE A 67 -3.73 -3.32 -6.19
CA ILE A 67 -3.42 -1.90 -5.93
C ILE A 67 -1.91 -1.65 -5.95
N VAL A 68 -1.10 -2.46 -5.24
CA VAL A 68 0.37 -2.29 -5.22
C VAL A 68 1.03 -2.66 -6.55
N GLU A 69 0.36 -3.46 -7.38
CA GLU A 69 0.77 -3.76 -8.76
C GLU A 69 0.39 -2.67 -9.78
N GLY A 70 -0.30 -1.61 -9.37
CA GLY A 70 -0.75 -0.53 -10.26
C GLY A 70 -2.03 -0.86 -11.04
N LYS A 71 -2.71 -1.95 -10.71
CA LYS A 71 -3.96 -2.41 -11.33
C LYS A 71 -5.20 -2.06 -10.49
N GLY A 72 -5.03 -1.26 -9.43
CA GLY A 72 -6.15 -0.82 -8.58
C GLY A 72 -7.22 -0.08 -9.40
N GLU A 73 -8.47 -0.26 -9.02
CA GLU A 73 -9.64 0.30 -9.70
C GLU A 73 -10.40 1.26 -8.79
N GLU A 74 -11.13 2.20 -9.37
CA GLU A 74 -12.05 3.05 -8.63
C GLU A 74 -13.09 2.19 -7.89
N GLY A 75 -13.31 2.49 -6.60
CA GLY A 75 -14.19 1.70 -5.74
C GLY A 75 -13.48 0.61 -4.91
N ASP A 76 -12.21 0.30 -5.16
CA ASP A 76 -11.46 -0.69 -4.38
C ASP A 76 -11.40 -0.36 -2.89
N ILE A 77 -11.27 0.92 -2.55
CA ILE A 77 -11.24 1.37 -1.15
C ILE A 77 -12.58 1.08 -0.47
N ASP A 78 -13.68 1.39 -1.13
CA ASP A 78 -15.01 1.18 -0.57
C ASP A 78 -15.32 -0.32 -0.43
N LEU A 79 -14.91 -1.11 -1.42
CA LEU A 79 -15.02 -2.57 -1.37
C LEU A 79 -14.18 -3.19 -0.24
N LEU A 80 -12.96 -2.68 0.00
CA LEU A 80 -12.13 -3.11 1.14
C LEU A 80 -12.81 -2.83 2.47
N LEU A 81 -13.45 -1.67 2.63
CA LEU A 81 -14.18 -1.30 3.85
C LEU A 81 -15.44 -2.17 4.05
N GLU A 82 -16.20 -2.42 2.99
CA GLU A 82 -17.38 -3.30 3.03
C GLU A 82 -17.01 -4.74 3.42
N LEU A 83 -15.94 -5.28 2.81
CA LEU A 83 -15.42 -6.59 3.18
C LEU A 83 -14.93 -6.64 4.63
N ALA A 84 -14.26 -5.57 5.09
CA ALA A 84 -13.76 -5.46 6.45
C ALA A 84 -14.92 -5.51 7.46
N ASP A 85 -15.97 -4.75 7.23
CA ASP A 85 -17.16 -4.73 8.09
C ASP A 85 -17.85 -6.10 8.10
N THR A 86 -18.00 -6.72 6.94
CA THR A 86 -18.60 -8.07 6.81
C THR A 86 -17.79 -9.11 7.59
N ILE A 87 -16.45 -9.12 7.43
CA ILE A 87 -15.57 -10.07 8.13
C ILE A 87 -15.66 -9.85 9.64
N THR A 88 -15.57 -8.61 10.09
CA THR A 88 -15.59 -8.26 11.51
C THR A 88 -16.92 -8.66 12.17
N ALA A 89 -18.04 -8.43 11.50
CA ALA A 89 -19.37 -8.75 12.03
C ALA A 89 -19.66 -10.25 12.06
N THR A 90 -19.13 -11.03 11.10
CA THR A 90 -19.56 -12.42 10.88
C THR A 90 -18.51 -13.48 11.19
N ALA A 91 -17.25 -13.10 11.42
CA ALA A 91 -16.20 -14.04 11.81
C ALA A 91 -16.46 -14.59 13.24
N LEU A 92 -16.12 -15.88 13.43
CA LEU A 92 -16.43 -16.60 14.66
C LEU A 92 -15.43 -16.39 15.81
N CYS A 93 -14.20 -15.98 15.52
CA CYS A 93 -13.15 -15.87 16.54
C CYS A 93 -12.40 -14.53 16.46
N GLY A 94 -11.57 -14.24 17.47
CA GLY A 94 -10.80 -13.01 17.57
C GLY A 94 -9.91 -12.73 16.37
N LEU A 95 -9.21 -13.76 15.83
CA LEU A 95 -8.36 -13.59 14.65
C LEU A 95 -9.17 -13.09 13.45
N GLY A 96 -10.31 -13.72 13.15
CA GLY A 96 -11.16 -13.29 12.04
C GLY A 96 -11.74 -11.90 12.26
N LYS A 97 -12.22 -11.59 13.48
CA LYS A 97 -12.79 -10.27 13.80
C LYS A 97 -11.79 -9.12 13.72
N SER A 98 -10.51 -9.37 13.97
CA SER A 98 -9.45 -8.37 13.90
C SER A 98 -8.66 -8.40 12.58
N ALA A 99 -8.92 -9.37 11.71
CA ALA A 99 -8.16 -9.59 10.48
C ALA A 99 -8.05 -8.37 9.57
N ALA A 100 -9.14 -7.62 9.44
CA ALA A 100 -9.22 -6.43 8.58
C ALA A 100 -8.70 -5.14 9.26
N SER A 101 -8.42 -5.15 10.55
CA SER A 101 -8.03 -3.95 11.31
C SER A 101 -6.82 -3.20 10.72
N PRO A 102 -5.74 -3.85 10.27
CA PRO A 102 -4.61 -3.16 9.63
C PRO A 102 -5.02 -2.42 8.36
N VAL A 103 -5.93 -2.99 7.56
CA VAL A 103 -6.42 -2.37 6.33
C VAL A 103 -7.29 -1.16 6.65
N VAL A 104 -8.24 -1.30 7.56
CA VAL A 104 -9.13 -0.21 7.95
C VAL A 104 -8.36 0.96 8.56
N SER A 105 -7.40 0.67 9.45
CA SER A 105 -6.60 1.72 10.11
C SER A 105 -5.71 2.46 9.12
N THR A 106 -5.07 1.76 8.18
CA THR A 106 -4.24 2.40 7.15
C THR A 106 -5.08 3.19 6.15
N ILE A 107 -6.25 2.72 5.74
CA ILE A 107 -7.17 3.51 4.90
C ILE A 107 -7.63 4.77 5.64
N ARG A 108 -7.94 4.67 6.94
CA ARG A 108 -8.38 5.84 7.72
C ARG A 108 -7.29 6.91 7.86
N SER A 109 -6.05 6.51 8.06
CA SER A 109 -4.95 7.43 8.37
C SER A 109 -4.15 7.86 7.12
N PHE A 110 -4.18 7.09 6.04
CA PHE A 110 -3.36 7.29 4.84
C PHE A 110 -4.19 7.06 3.55
N ARG A 111 -5.43 7.55 3.52
CA ARG A 111 -6.34 7.38 2.38
C ARG A 111 -5.75 7.95 1.09
N ASP A 112 -5.06 9.05 1.18
CA ASP A 112 -4.37 9.71 0.07
C ASP A 112 -3.32 8.81 -0.60
N GLU A 113 -2.61 7.97 0.15
CA GLU A 113 -1.70 6.99 -0.45
C GLU A 113 -2.45 5.94 -1.28
N TYR A 114 -3.60 5.44 -0.79
CA TYR A 114 -4.44 4.51 -1.55
C TYR A 114 -4.95 5.15 -2.83
N GLU A 115 -5.43 6.38 -2.77
CA GLU A 115 -5.91 7.11 -3.95
C GLU A 115 -4.79 7.37 -4.95
N ALA A 116 -3.57 7.72 -4.51
CA ALA A 116 -2.42 7.87 -5.37
C ALA A 116 -2.05 6.55 -6.09
N HIS A 117 -2.11 5.41 -5.41
CA HIS A 117 -1.89 4.10 -6.02
C HIS A 117 -2.95 3.77 -7.07
N ILE A 118 -4.23 4.08 -6.79
CA ILE A 118 -5.36 3.73 -7.65
C ILE A 118 -5.47 4.68 -8.84
N ARG A 119 -5.48 6.00 -8.60
CA ARG A 119 -5.73 7.02 -9.62
C ARG A 119 -4.48 7.44 -10.39
N GLU A 120 -3.41 7.73 -9.65
CA GLU A 120 -2.18 8.25 -10.23
C GLU A 120 -1.22 7.13 -10.68
N LYS A 121 -1.51 5.89 -10.30
CA LYS A 121 -0.61 4.74 -10.51
C LYS A 121 0.80 5.04 -10.01
N ARG A 122 0.89 5.66 -8.84
CA ARG A 122 2.13 6.13 -8.21
C ARG A 122 2.15 5.69 -6.74
N CYS A 123 3.28 5.20 -6.29
CA CYS A 123 3.54 4.94 -4.88
C CYS A 123 4.28 6.15 -4.29
N PRO A 124 3.67 6.93 -3.37
CA PRO A 124 4.33 8.10 -2.76
C PRO A 124 5.63 7.73 -2.05
N ALA A 125 5.63 6.65 -1.29
CA ALA A 125 6.82 6.14 -0.59
C ALA A 125 7.87 5.48 -1.53
N GLY A 126 7.54 5.23 -2.80
CA GLY A 126 8.46 4.59 -3.76
C GLY A 126 8.77 3.11 -3.48
N GLY A 127 8.06 2.47 -2.54
CA GLY A 127 8.27 1.06 -2.15
C GLY A 127 7.78 0.05 -3.19
N CYS A 128 6.66 0.34 -3.86
CA CYS A 128 6.00 -0.58 -4.78
C CYS A 128 6.74 -0.67 -6.11
N GLN A 129 7.39 -1.80 -6.37
CA GLN A 129 8.25 -1.99 -7.55
C GLN A 129 7.53 -1.76 -8.89
N LYS A 130 6.25 -2.20 -8.99
CA LYS A 130 5.43 -2.05 -10.21
C LYS A 130 4.96 -0.62 -10.47
N LEU A 131 5.02 0.25 -9.45
CA LEU A 131 4.65 1.66 -9.52
C LEU A 131 5.86 2.60 -9.54
N LYS A 132 7.07 2.06 -9.57
CA LYS A 132 8.29 2.87 -9.72
C LYS A 132 8.33 3.48 -11.11
N ARG A 133 8.23 4.80 -11.15
CA ARG A 133 8.49 5.57 -12.38
C ARG A 133 9.88 6.16 -12.31
N ILE A 134 10.69 5.86 -13.31
CA ILE A 134 11.97 6.54 -13.52
C ILE A 134 11.65 7.83 -14.26
N TRP A 135 12.04 8.97 -13.72
CA TRP A 135 11.83 10.27 -14.34
C TRP A 135 13.11 11.11 -14.29
N ILE A 136 13.20 12.08 -15.16
CA ILE A 136 14.33 13.02 -15.20
C ILE A 136 13.79 14.38 -14.76
N ASP A 137 14.36 14.91 -13.68
CA ASP A 137 14.02 16.24 -13.19
C ASP A 137 14.59 17.29 -14.18
N PRO A 138 13.74 18.11 -14.83
CA PRO A 138 14.19 19.08 -15.78
C PRO A 138 15.09 20.17 -15.17
N GLU A 139 14.87 20.53 -13.89
CA GLU A 139 15.65 21.56 -13.21
C GLU A 139 17.06 21.06 -12.83
N LEU A 140 17.18 19.78 -12.51
CA LEU A 140 18.45 19.13 -12.13
C LEU A 140 19.19 18.58 -13.34
N CYS A 141 18.52 18.42 -14.49
CA CYS A 141 19.09 17.81 -15.68
C CYS A 141 20.07 18.75 -16.38
N LYS A 142 21.35 18.37 -16.39
CA LYS A 142 22.44 19.13 -17.07
C LYS A 142 22.51 18.90 -18.59
N GLY A 143 21.65 18.08 -19.17
CA GLY A 143 21.67 17.76 -20.59
C GLY A 143 22.94 17.04 -21.06
N CYS A 144 23.55 16.20 -20.24
CA CYS A 144 24.82 15.53 -20.53
C CYS A 144 24.72 14.28 -21.42
N SER A 145 23.53 13.89 -21.83
CA SER A 145 23.23 12.69 -22.66
C SER A 145 23.65 11.33 -22.09
N LYS A 146 24.18 11.25 -20.88
CA LYS A 146 24.66 9.99 -20.28
C LYS A 146 23.53 8.96 -20.12
N CYS A 147 22.37 9.41 -19.64
CA CYS A 147 21.18 8.56 -19.46
C CYS A 147 20.66 8.01 -20.80
N SER A 148 20.61 8.82 -21.86
CA SER A 148 20.17 8.39 -23.18
C SER A 148 21.09 7.32 -23.77
N LYS A 149 22.41 7.48 -23.60
CA LYS A 149 23.42 6.50 -24.09
C LYS A 149 23.38 5.18 -23.30
N SER A 150 22.94 5.21 -22.05
CA SER A 150 22.86 4.02 -21.18
C SER A 150 21.48 3.34 -21.20
N CYS A 151 20.49 3.92 -21.87
CA CYS A 151 19.13 3.37 -21.92
C CYS A 151 19.05 2.18 -22.89
N PRO A 152 18.81 0.94 -22.42
CA PRO A 152 18.81 -0.24 -23.28
C PRO A 152 17.63 -0.27 -24.26
N VAL A 153 16.55 0.44 -23.94
CA VAL A 153 15.32 0.50 -24.77
C VAL A 153 15.21 1.79 -25.58
N ASN A 154 16.23 2.67 -25.55
CA ASN A 154 16.22 3.96 -26.23
C ASN A 154 14.98 4.83 -25.94
N ALA A 155 14.46 4.77 -24.70
CA ALA A 155 13.29 5.53 -24.27
C ALA A 155 13.63 6.98 -23.88
N ILE A 156 14.89 7.39 -23.85
CA ILE A 156 15.31 8.70 -23.38
C ILE A 156 15.78 9.54 -24.58
N SER A 157 15.09 10.65 -24.82
CA SER A 157 15.35 11.58 -25.92
C SER A 157 15.57 13.01 -25.40
N GLY A 158 16.35 13.79 -26.14
CA GLY A 158 16.63 15.19 -25.80
C GLY A 158 17.83 15.72 -26.57
N GLN A 159 18.14 17.00 -26.37
CA GLN A 159 19.31 17.66 -26.97
C GLN A 159 20.36 17.95 -25.91
N ILE A 160 21.62 17.93 -26.32
CA ILE A 160 22.75 18.27 -25.42
C ILE A 160 22.59 19.70 -24.90
N LYS A 161 22.80 19.87 -23.60
CA LYS A 161 22.60 21.12 -22.82
C LYS A 161 21.12 21.50 -22.62
N GLN A 162 20.16 20.63 -22.93
CA GLN A 162 18.75 20.77 -22.61
C GLN A 162 18.28 19.57 -21.78
N PRO A 163 17.21 19.70 -20.98
CA PRO A 163 16.66 18.58 -20.25
C PRO A 163 16.24 17.45 -21.19
N PHE A 164 16.59 16.21 -20.79
CA PHE A 164 16.12 15.00 -21.48
C PHE A 164 14.76 14.57 -20.96
N SER A 165 13.97 13.94 -21.80
CA SER A 165 12.64 13.37 -21.46
C SER A 165 12.63 11.86 -21.64
N ILE A 166 11.74 11.19 -20.90
CA ILE A 166 11.56 9.73 -20.98
C ILE A 166 10.24 9.46 -21.70
N ASP A 167 10.29 8.62 -22.71
CA ASP A 167 9.10 8.08 -23.37
C ASP A 167 8.67 6.82 -22.63
N PHE A 168 7.55 6.90 -21.91
CA PHE A 168 6.99 5.80 -21.10
C PHE A 168 6.22 4.76 -21.93
N THR A 169 6.18 4.89 -23.24
CA THR A 169 5.52 3.90 -24.12
C THR A 169 6.49 2.82 -24.58
N LYS A 170 7.79 2.99 -24.31
CA LYS A 170 8.88 2.04 -24.60
C LYS A 170 9.35 1.35 -23.34
#